data_57efc7dfd9262729a96e81bf288a2b06
#
_entry.id   57efc7dfd9262729a96e81bf288a2b06
#
_cell.length_a   1.000
_cell.length_b   1.000
_cell.length_c   1.000
_cell.angle_alpha   90.00
_cell.angle_beta   90.00
_cell.angle_gamma   90.00
#
_symmetry.space_group_name_H-M   'P 1'
#
loop_
_entity.id
_entity.type
_entity.pdbx_description
1 polymer ?
#
loop_
_entity_poly.entity_id
_entity_poly.type
_entity_poly.pdbx_seq_one_letter_code
_entity_poly.pdbx_strand_id
1 'polypeptide(L)'
;MEYWSGRVDGNDSDILRIHQVIQVKTLDELMQDEYNGKKVCFVSYNSNEGIRRNNGRLGAADGWKHLKSALSNFPIFDTDIKFYDLKDPIDVVDGKLEEAQMKLADVVAKLKSKDYFVVCMGGGHDIAYGTYNGILSYAKTKTKDPKIGIISFDAHFDMREYAKGANSGTMFYQIADDCQKNNIKFDYTVIGIQRFSNTKRLFER
;
A
#
# COMPACT_ATOMS: atom_id res chain seq x y z
N MET A 1 17.31 11.95 -1.47
CA MET A 1 16.09 12.41 -0.73
C MET A 1 15.22 13.35 -1.57
N GLU A 2 15.10 13.08 -2.85
CA GLU A 2 14.56 14.01 -3.85
C GLU A 2 13.11 14.49 -3.59
N TYR A 3 12.29 13.69 -2.91
CA TYR A 3 10.89 14.02 -2.65
C TYR A 3 10.59 14.36 -1.18
N TRP A 4 11.58 14.26 -0.30
CA TRP A 4 11.46 14.59 1.11
C TRP A 4 12.11 15.94 1.37
N SER A 5 11.34 16.99 1.24
CA SER A 5 11.80 18.36 1.49
C SER A 5 10.68 19.19 2.09
N GLY A 6 11.01 20.11 2.96
CA GLY A 6 10.02 20.94 3.64
C GLY A 6 10.62 22.06 4.46
N ARG A 7 9.77 22.71 5.23
CA ARG A 7 10.15 23.78 6.14
C ARG A 7 10.97 23.22 7.32
N VAL A 8 12.02 23.90 7.69
CA VAL A 8 12.83 23.65 8.89
C VAL A 8 12.62 24.80 9.86
N ASP A 9 12.03 24.52 11.02
CA ASP A 9 11.84 25.51 12.08
C ASP A 9 12.97 25.45 13.12
N GLY A 10 13.77 24.38 13.11
CA GLY A 10 14.91 24.14 13.98
C GLY A 10 15.24 22.65 14.05
N ASN A 11 16.10 22.26 15.00
CA ASN A 11 16.55 20.88 15.20
C ASN A 11 16.16 20.30 16.56
N ASP A 12 15.41 21.03 17.38
CA ASP A 12 14.93 20.53 18.66
C ASP A 12 13.85 19.45 18.42
N SER A 13 13.82 18.44 19.29
CA SER A 13 13.01 17.22 19.08
C SER A 13 11.51 17.48 18.97
N ASP A 14 11.02 18.58 19.57
CA ASP A 14 9.60 18.97 19.61
C ASP A 14 9.12 19.78 18.40
N ILE A 15 10.04 20.17 17.49
CA ILE A 15 9.73 20.91 16.27
C ILE A 15 10.14 20.19 14.98
N LEU A 16 10.60 18.93 15.09
CA LEU A 16 11.02 18.15 13.93
C LEU A 16 9.83 17.78 13.04
N ARG A 17 10.13 17.66 11.76
CA ARG A 17 9.21 17.19 10.72
C ARG A 17 9.71 15.91 10.07
N ILE A 18 8.84 15.14 9.42
CA ILE A 18 9.19 13.83 8.84
C ILE A 18 10.43 13.92 7.94
N HIS A 19 10.52 14.94 7.05
CA HIS A 19 11.65 15.07 6.12
C HIS A 19 13.01 15.26 6.80
N GLN A 20 13.06 15.72 8.06
CA GLN A 20 14.29 15.90 8.81
C GLN A 20 14.84 14.61 9.41
N VAL A 21 13.98 13.59 9.59
CA VAL A 21 14.36 12.34 10.29
C VAL A 21 14.22 11.08 9.44
N ILE A 22 13.54 11.18 8.30
CA ILE A 22 13.31 10.00 7.44
C ILE A 22 14.62 9.47 6.87
N GLN A 23 14.78 8.15 6.87
CA GLN A 23 15.93 7.44 6.35
C GLN A 23 15.55 6.70 5.07
N VAL A 24 16.20 7.03 3.96
CA VAL A 24 16.03 6.31 2.70
C VAL A 24 16.97 5.11 2.71
N LYS A 25 16.44 3.90 2.61
CA LYS A 25 17.17 2.64 2.68
C LYS A 25 16.73 1.65 1.61
N THR A 26 17.64 0.83 1.15
CA THR A 26 17.33 -0.35 0.33
C THR A 26 16.58 -1.40 1.16
N LEU A 27 15.95 -2.37 0.49
CA LEU A 27 15.27 -3.46 1.20
C LEU A 27 16.27 -4.27 2.06
N ASP A 28 17.46 -4.53 1.54
CA ASP A 28 18.50 -5.29 2.28
C ASP A 28 18.94 -4.57 3.54
N GLU A 29 19.15 -3.25 3.48
CA GLU A 29 19.47 -2.43 4.65
C GLU A 29 18.33 -2.42 5.68
N LEU A 30 17.05 -2.41 5.22
CA LEU A 30 15.89 -2.50 6.11
C LEU A 30 15.80 -3.87 6.78
N MET A 31 16.16 -4.95 6.07
CA MET A 31 16.18 -6.30 6.64
C MET A 31 17.29 -6.50 7.67
N GLN A 32 18.37 -5.75 7.57
CA GLN A 32 19.50 -5.75 8.52
C GLN A 32 19.33 -4.78 9.68
N ASP A 33 18.28 -3.94 9.66
CA ASP A 33 18.01 -2.96 10.73
C ASP A 33 17.66 -3.68 12.04
N GLU A 34 18.45 -3.43 13.09
CA GLU A 34 18.32 -4.05 14.41
C GLU A 34 17.49 -3.20 15.40
N TYR A 35 16.95 -2.07 14.95
CA TYR A 35 16.12 -1.25 15.82
C TYR A 35 14.81 -1.96 16.16
N ASN A 36 14.56 -2.15 17.46
CA ASN A 36 13.42 -2.91 17.98
C ASN A 36 12.23 -2.03 18.44
N GLY A 37 12.31 -0.71 18.25
CA GLY A 37 11.20 0.20 18.53
C GLY A 37 10.18 0.28 17.39
N LYS A 38 9.28 1.25 17.47
CA LYS A 38 8.26 1.51 16.44
C LYS A 38 8.92 1.94 15.12
N LYS A 39 8.55 1.30 14.03
CA LYS A 39 9.10 1.55 12.68
C LYS A 39 7.98 1.76 11.67
N VAL A 40 8.03 2.84 10.92
CA VAL A 40 7.17 3.10 9.77
C VAL A 40 8.01 3.04 8.51
N CYS A 41 7.59 2.28 7.50
CA CYS A 41 8.27 2.23 6.21
C CYS A 41 7.30 2.59 5.08
N PHE A 42 7.65 3.62 4.32
CA PHE A 42 6.95 4.03 3.12
C PHE A 42 7.44 3.22 1.92
N VAL A 43 6.52 2.65 1.16
CA VAL A 43 6.78 1.86 -0.05
C VAL A 43 6.09 2.52 -1.22
N SER A 44 6.85 2.93 -2.22
CA SER A 44 6.31 3.59 -3.42
C SER A 44 5.90 2.56 -4.47
N TYR A 45 4.69 2.72 -5.03
CA TYR A 45 4.16 1.88 -6.11
C TYR A 45 3.89 2.74 -7.34
N ASN A 46 4.70 2.56 -8.38
CA ASN A 46 4.69 3.36 -9.59
C ASN A 46 3.91 2.63 -10.70
N SER A 47 2.58 2.82 -10.71
CA SER A 47 1.71 2.12 -11.66
C SER A 47 0.53 2.98 -12.13
N ASN A 48 0.34 3.02 -13.44
CA ASN A 48 -0.89 3.43 -14.10
C ASN A 48 -1.65 2.24 -14.70
N GLU A 49 -1.09 1.03 -14.66
CA GLU A 49 -1.56 -0.08 -15.47
C GLU A 49 -2.96 -0.56 -15.09
N GLY A 50 -3.24 -0.71 -13.78
CA GLY A 50 -4.58 -1.06 -13.34
C GLY A 50 -5.64 -0.04 -13.75
N ILE A 51 -5.29 1.25 -13.70
CA ILE A 51 -6.15 2.36 -14.14
C ILE A 51 -6.34 2.31 -15.66
N ARG A 52 -5.26 2.10 -16.43
CA ARG A 52 -5.31 1.98 -17.89
C ARG A 52 -6.22 0.84 -18.33
N ARG A 53 -6.09 -0.34 -17.71
CA ARG A 53 -6.94 -1.50 -17.98
C ARG A 53 -8.41 -1.25 -17.65
N ASN A 54 -8.67 -0.36 -16.66
CA ASN A 54 -10.02 0.06 -16.24
C ASN A 54 -10.56 1.27 -17.03
N ASN A 55 -9.85 1.72 -18.08
CA ASN A 55 -10.16 2.91 -18.89
C ASN A 55 -10.26 4.20 -18.07
N GLY A 56 -9.51 4.28 -16.96
CA GLY A 56 -9.45 5.46 -16.11
C GLY A 56 -8.41 6.49 -16.59
N ARG A 57 -8.39 7.66 -15.95
CA ARG A 57 -7.43 8.74 -16.23
C ARG A 57 -6.06 8.36 -15.67
N LEU A 58 -5.03 8.46 -16.51
CA LEU A 58 -3.65 8.20 -16.10
C LEU A 58 -3.09 9.35 -15.23
N GLY A 59 -2.00 9.09 -14.50
CA GLY A 59 -1.31 10.04 -13.64
C GLY A 59 -1.05 9.52 -12.22
N ALA A 60 -1.72 8.45 -11.79
CA ALA A 60 -1.54 7.90 -10.44
C ALA A 60 -0.13 7.32 -10.20
N ALA A 61 0.62 6.97 -11.26
CA ALA A 61 1.99 6.51 -11.15
C ALA A 61 2.90 7.50 -10.38
N ASP A 62 2.65 8.80 -10.52
CA ASP A 62 3.41 9.84 -9.82
C ASP A 62 2.83 10.18 -8.42
N GLY A 63 1.73 9.56 -8.02
CA GLY A 63 1.02 9.87 -6.78
C GLY A 63 1.90 9.78 -5.53
N TRP A 64 2.78 8.78 -5.45
CA TRP A 64 3.71 8.61 -4.35
C TRP A 64 4.67 9.79 -4.16
N LYS A 65 5.08 10.47 -5.25
CA LYS A 65 5.95 11.66 -5.20
C LYS A 65 5.24 12.82 -4.48
N HIS A 66 3.99 13.05 -4.87
CA HIS A 66 3.16 14.08 -4.25
C HIS A 66 2.81 13.78 -2.79
N LEU A 67 2.55 12.50 -2.47
CA LEU A 67 2.31 12.06 -1.10
C LEU A 67 3.54 12.28 -0.21
N LYS A 68 4.76 11.93 -0.67
CA LYS A 68 6.00 12.20 0.06
C LYS A 68 6.19 13.69 0.30
N SER A 69 5.99 14.51 -0.72
CA SER A 69 6.09 15.98 -0.59
C SER A 69 5.08 16.53 0.44
N ALA A 70 3.84 16.05 0.42
CA ALA A 70 2.82 16.48 1.38
C ALA A 70 3.15 16.03 2.82
N LEU A 71 3.60 14.79 2.99
CA LEU A 71 3.97 14.23 4.29
C LEU A 71 5.23 14.86 4.87
N SER A 72 6.12 15.41 4.04
CA SER A 72 7.40 15.99 4.44
C SER A 72 7.26 17.01 5.57
N ASN A 73 6.20 17.81 5.55
CA ASN A 73 5.98 18.88 6.53
C ASN A 73 5.18 18.43 7.77
N PHE A 74 4.79 17.15 7.87
CA PHE A 74 4.08 16.68 9.05
C PHE A 74 5.00 16.70 10.27
N PRO A 75 4.56 17.30 11.41
CA PRO A 75 5.33 17.32 12.63
C PRO A 75 5.40 15.92 13.26
N ILE A 76 6.48 15.67 13.98
CA ILE A 76 6.68 14.42 14.72
C ILE A 76 6.27 14.67 16.16
N PHE A 77 5.29 13.90 16.64
CA PHE A 77 4.83 13.95 18.03
C PHE A 77 5.45 12.84 18.91
N ASP A 78 5.84 11.73 18.29
CA ASP A 78 6.46 10.58 18.97
C ASP A 78 7.86 10.36 18.38
N THR A 79 8.88 10.76 19.13
CA THR A 79 10.29 10.64 18.73
C THR A 79 10.83 9.22 18.79
N ASP A 80 10.07 8.28 19.40
CA ASP A 80 10.42 6.86 19.45
C ASP A 80 10.06 6.12 18.16
N ILE A 81 9.35 6.80 17.24
CA ILE A 81 9.04 6.24 15.92
C ILE A 81 10.16 6.57 14.93
N LYS A 82 10.75 5.55 14.33
CA LYS A 82 11.66 5.73 13.20
C LYS A 82 10.91 5.64 11.88
N PHE A 83 11.19 6.60 11.00
CA PHE A 83 10.60 6.68 9.67
C PHE A 83 11.63 6.26 8.62
N TYR A 84 11.20 5.35 7.74
CA TYR A 84 12.00 4.84 6.64
C TYR A 84 11.26 5.01 5.31
N ASP A 85 12.01 5.19 4.26
CA ASP A 85 11.50 5.18 2.89
C ASP A 85 12.27 4.13 2.09
N LEU A 86 11.54 3.18 1.50
CA LEU A 86 12.16 2.20 0.61
C LEU A 86 12.68 2.93 -0.63
N LYS A 87 14.00 2.83 -0.86
CA LYS A 87 14.73 3.61 -1.85
C LYS A 87 14.15 3.44 -3.26
N ASP A 88 13.91 2.19 -3.65
CA ASP A 88 13.50 1.86 -5.00
C ASP A 88 11.98 1.68 -5.07
N PRO A 89 11.27 2.43 -5.91
CA PRO A 89 9.84 2.22 -6.12
C PRO A 89 9.60 0.86 -6.79
N ILE A 90 8.40 0.33 -6.59
CA ILE A 90 7.94 -0.86 -7.31
C ILE A 90 7.28 -0.40 -8.60
N ASP A 91 7.95 -0.64 -9.72
CA ASP A 91 7.49 -0.24 -11.04
C ASP A 91 6.71 -1.36 -11.73
N VAL A 92 5.67 -0.97 -12.47
CA VAL A 92 5.03 -1.84 -13.46
C VAL A 92 5.73 -1.64 -14.80
N VAL A 93 6.48 -2.64 -15.22
CA VAL A 93 7.23 -2.63 -16.50
C VAL A 93 6.41 -3.40 -17.55
N ASP A 94 6.35 -2.89 -18.78
CA ASP A 94 5.71 -3.54 -19.93
C ASP A 94 4.26 -4.02 -19.69
N GLY A 95 3.51 -3.29 -18.84
CA GLY A 95 2.13 -3.64 -18.51
C GLY A 95 1.96 -4.87 -17.63
N LYS A 96 3.03 -5.38 -17.03
CA LYS A 96 3.05 -6.58 -16.17
C LYS A 96 2.57 -6.27 -14.76
N LEU A 97 1.29 -5.94 -14.63
CA LEU A 97 0.65 -5.55 -13.37
C LEU A 97 0.80 -6.64 -12.30
N GLU A 98 0.53 -7.87 -12.67
CA GLU A 98 0.51 -9.02 -11.76
C GLU A 98 1.90 -9.30 -11.18
N GLU A 99 2.96 -9.17 -12.00
CA GLU A 99 4.34 -9.31 -11.52
C GLU A 99 4.71 -8.22 -10.49
N ALA A 100 4.30 -6.97 -10.74
CA ALA A 100 4.55 -5.87 -9.81
C ALA A 100 3.75 -6.03 -8.52
N GLN A 101 2.52 -6.52 -8.57
CA GLN A 101 1.72 -6.84 -7.39
C GLN A 101 2.36 -7.97 -6.55
N MET A 102 2.93 -8.99 -7.19
CA MET A 102 3.68 -10.04 -6.49
C MET A 102 4.95 -9.50 -5.84
N LYS A 103 5.69 -8.61 -6.53
CA LYS A 103 6.86 -7.92 -5.97
C LYS A 103 6.48 -7.06 -4.76
N LEU A 104 5.38 -6.32 -4.84
CA LEU A 104 4.85 -5.55 -3.72
C LEU A 104 4.51 -6.47 -2.53
N ALA A 105 3.85 -7.60 -2.79
CA ALA A 105 3.51 -8.57 -1.76
C ALA A 105 4.75 -9.13 -1.04
N ASP A 106 5.81 -9.47 -1.78
CA ASP A 106 7.07 -9.93 -1.19
C ASP A 106 7.71 -8.87 -0.30
N VAL A 107 7.78 -7.61 -0.78
CA VAL A 107 8.32 -6.48 0.00
C VAL A 107 7.51 -6.24 1.27
N VAL A 108 6.17 -6.21 1.18
CA VAL A 108 5.30 -6.02 2.35
C VAL A 108 5.48 -7.15 3.35
N ALA A 109 5.53 -8.42 2.91
CA ALA A 109 5.74 -9.57 3.79
C ALA A 109 7.08 -9.50 4.53
N LYS A 110 8.16 -9.15 3.83
CA LYS A 110 9.50 -8.98 4.41
C LYS A 110 9.52 -7.86 5.45
N LEU A 111 8.98 -6.68 5.12
CA LEU A 111 8.91 -5.57 6.08
C LEU A 111 8.07 -5.93 7.31
N LYS A 112 6.93 -6.61 7.11
CA LYS A 112 6.10 -7.11 8.23
C LYS A 112 6.84 -8.12 9.11
N SER A 113 7.71 -8.95 8.55
CA SER A 113 8.52 -9.91 9.32
C SER A 113 9.55 -9.25 10.26
N LYS A 114 9.85 -7.98 10.02
CA LYS A 114 10.73 -7.11 10.81
C LYS A 114 9.96 -6.04 11.61
N ASP A 115 8.65 -6.24 11.80
CA ASP A 115 7.75 -5.39 12.59
C ASP A 115 7.62 -3.94 12.10
N TYR A 116 7.83 -3.69 10.80
CA TYR A 116 7.51 -2.39 10.21
C TYR A 116 5.99 -2.20 10.09
N PHE A 117 5.52 -1.00 10.42
CA PHE A 117 4.24 -0.50 9.93
C PHE A 117 4.43 -0.04 8.49
N VAL A 118 3.82 -0.74 7.54
CA VAL A 118 4.04 -0.50 6.11
C VAL A 118 2.98 0.44 5.56
N VAL A 119 3.40 1.50 4.88
CA VAL A 119 2.54 2.47 4.19
C VAL A 119 2.86 2.40 2.69
N CYS A 120 2.01 1.72 1.92
CA CYS A 120 2.14 1.67 0.46
C CYS A 120 1.51 2.92 -0.16
N MET A 121 2.23 3.59 -1.05
CA MET A 121 1.84 4.88 -1.61
C MET A 121 1.84 4.88 -3.13
N GLY A 122 0.81 5.44 -3.72
CA GLY A 122 0.73 5.73 -5.14
C GLY A 122 0.21 4.59 -5.99
N GLY A 123 0.18 4.85 -7.29
CA GLY A 123 -0.40 3.95 -8.27
C GLY A 123 -1.92 3.89 -8.24
N GLY A 124 -2.48 3.01 -9.04
CA GLY A 124 -3.92 2.72 -9.03
C GLY A 124 -4.34 1.94 -7.79
N HIS A 125 -5.65 1.88 -7.53
CA HIS A 125 -6.19 1.14 -6.37
C HIS A 125 -5.88 -0.38 -6.43
N ASP A 126 -5.43 -0.88 -7.56
CA ASP A 126 -4.86 -2.23 -7.74
C ASP A 126 -3.69 -2.55 -6.80
N ILE A 127 -3.03 -1.53 -6.22
CA ILE A 127 -2.04 -1.66 -5.14
C ILE A 127 -2.57 -2.48 -3.95
N ALA A 128 -3.87 -2.43 -3.68
CA ALA A 128 -4.50 -3.14 -2.57
C ALA A 128 -4.36 -4.66 -2.68
N TYR A 129 -4.36 -5.23 -3.89
CA TYR A 129 -4.18 -6.67 -4.10
C TYR A 129 -2.79 -7.14 -3.67
N GLY A 130 -1.74 -6.42 -4.10
CA GLY A 130 -0.36 -6.73 -3.68
C GLY A 130 -0.15 -6.53 -2.18
N THR A 131 -0.68 -5.44 -1.63
CA THR A 131 -0.59 -5.15 -0.18
C THR A 131 -1.26 -6.24 0.65
N TYR A 132 -2.50 -6.64 0.29
CA TYR A 132 -3.22 -7.71 0.97
C TYR A 132 -2.45 -9.03 0.95
N ASN A 133 -1.96 -9.44 -0.23
CA ASN A 133 -1.22 -10.68 -0.39
C ASN A 133 0.08 -10.70 0.42
N GLY A 134 0.76 -9.57 0.56
CA GLY A 134 1.93 -9.43 1.42
C GLY A 134 1.61 -9.62 2.89
N ILE A 135 0.53 -8.98 3.38
CA ILE A 135 0.04 -9.15 4.75
C ILE A 135 -0.40 -10.60 4.99
N LEU A 136 -1.12 -11.21 4.04
CA LEU A 136 -1.54 -12.60 4.13
C LEU A 136 -0.35 -13.56 4.18
N SER A 137 0.64 -13.35 3.34
CA SER A 137 1.88 -14.15 3.33
C SER A 137 2.56 -14.11 4.69
N TYR A 138 2.74 -12.91 5.25
CA TYR A 138 3.27 -12.76 6.61
C TYR A 138 2.40 -13.43 7.68
N ALA A 139 1.08 -13.21 7.63
CA ALA A 139 0.16 -13.76 8.64
C ALA A 139 0.18 -15.31 8.64
N LYS A 140 0.31 -15.94 7.48
CA LYS A 140 0.47 -17.40 7.34
C LYS A 140 1.74 -17.94 8.03
N THR A 141 2.78 -17.12 8.21
CA THR A 141 3.96 -17.53 9.00
C THR A 141 3.70 -17.56 10.50
N LYS A 142 2.66 -16.87 10.97
CA LYS A 142 2.31 -16.73 12.40
C LYS A 142 1.19 -17.68 12.83
N THR A 143 0.27 -18.02 11.91
CA THR A 143 -0.88 -18.88 12.23
C THR A 143 -1.35 -19.67 11.00
N LYS A 144 -1.96 -20.84 11.26
CA LYS A 144 -2.60 -21.65 10.21
C LYS A 144 -3.95 -21.08 9.77
N ASP A 145 -4.58 -20.26 10.62
CA ASP A 145 -5.88 -19.62 10.37
C ASP A 145 -5.72 -18.09 10.44
N PRO A 146 -5.14 -17.45 9.38
CA PRO A 146 -4.95 -16.01 9.36
C PRO A 146 -6.29 -15.28 9.21
N LYS A 147 -6.49 -14.25 10.03
CA LYS A 147 -7.68 -13.38 9.99
C LYS A 147 -7.23 -11.97 9.62
N ILE A 148 -7.69 -11.50 8.46
CA ILE A 148 -7.35 -10.18 7.94
C ILE A 148 -8.65 -9.47 7.61
N GLY A 149 -8.86 -8.31 8.23
CA GLY A 149 -9.93 -7.38 7.85
C GLY A 149 -9.41 -6.30 6.93
N ILE A 150 -10.22 -5.92 5.94
CA ILE A 150 -9.96 -4.81 5.04
C ILE A 150 -10.95 -3.70 5.33
N ILE A 151 -10.45 -2.48 5.53
CA ILE A 151 -11.28 -1.27 5.61
C ILE A 151 -10.86 -0.38 4.45
N SER A 152 -11.80 -0.06 3.56
CA SER A 152 -11.60 0.85 2.43
C SER A 152 -12.43 2.12 2.62
N PHE A 153 -11.80 3.27 2.43
CA PHE A 153 -12.49 4.56 2.37
C PHE A 153 -12.65 4.94 0.91
N ASP A 154 -13.79 4.57 0.30
CA ASP A 154 -14.02 4.73 -1.13
C ASP A 154 -15.50 4.95 -1.44
N ALA A 155 -15.77 5.67 -2.54
CA ALA A 155 -17.10 5.80 -3.13
C ALA A 155 -17.54 4.53 -3.88
N HIS A 156 -16.61 3.61 -4.19
CA HIS A 156 -16.81 2.40 -4.98
C HIS A 156 -16.54 1.14 -4.18
N PHE A 157 -17.16 0.01 -4.59
CA PHE A 157 -16.88 -1.29 -4.01
C PHE A 157 -15.60 -1.93 -4.55
N ASP A 158 -15.18 -1.58 -5.75
CA ASP A 158 -14.03 -2.19 -6.47
C ASP A 158 -14.06 -3.73 -6.49
N MET A 159 -15.28 -4.26 -6.62
CA MET A 159 -15.63 -5.68 -6.65
C MET A 159 -16.09 -6.13 -8.07
N ARG A 160 -15.52 -5.52 -9.12
CA ARG A 160 -15.84 -5.89 -10.51
C ARG A 160 -15.23 -7.22 -10.89
N GLU A 161 -15.88 -7.92 -11.82
CA GLU A 161 -15.33 -9.15 -12.41
C GLU A 161 -14.06 -8.87 -13.19
N TYR A 162 -13.12 -9.83 -13.13
CA TYR A 162 -11.81 -9.71 -13.78
C TYR A 162 -11.54 -10.76 -14.86
N ALA A 163 -12.61 -11.32 -15.48
CA ALA A 163 -12.48 -12.25 -16.59
C ALA A 163 -11.67 -11.69 -17.78
N LYS A 164 -11.59 -10.37 -17.91
CA LYS A 164 -10.78 -9.66 -18.91
C LYS A 164 -9.40 -9.20 -18.38
N GLY A 165 -8.98 -9.70 -17.23
CA GLY A 165 -7.75 -9.32 -16.53
C GLY A 165 -7.99 -8.39 -15.35
N ALA A 166 -7.03 -8.41 -14.42
CA ALA A 166 -7.01 -7.57 -13.24
C ALA A 166 -6.88 -6.07 -13.60
N ASN A 167 -7.54 -5.21 -12.83
CA ASN A 167 -7.47 -3.76 -12.99
C ASN A 167 -7.76 -3.03 -11.66
N SER A 168 -7.80 -1.70 -11.67
CA SER A 168 -8.01 -0.87 -10.48
C SER A 168 -9.42 -0.92 -9.88
N GLY A 169 -10.34 -1.68 -10.42
CA GLY A 169 -11.71 -1.86 -9.90
C GLY A 169 -12.06 -3.31 -9.58
N THR A 170 -11.06 -4.22 -9.56
CA THR A 170 -11.29 -5.67 -9.43
C THR A 170 -10.62 -6.31 -8.23
N MET A 171 -9.73 -5.60 -7.55
CA MET A 171 -8.81 -6.17 -6.57
C MET A 171 -9.52 -6.81 -5.37
N PHE A 172 -10.60 -6.24 -4.87
CA PHE A 172 -11.31 -6.85 -3.74
C PHE A 172 -12.10 -8.09 -4.14
N TYR A 173 -12.57 -8.16 -5.39
CA TYR A 173 -13.16 -9.40 -5.92
C TYR A 173 -12.11 -10.50 -6.11
N GLN A 174 -10.91 -10.15 -6.59
CA GLN A 174 -9.78 -11.09 -6.65
C GLN A 174 -9.41 -11.61 -5.26
N ILE A 175 -9.35 -10.74 -4.24
CA ILE A 175 -9.09 -11.13 -2.86
C ILE A 175 -10.19 -12.07 -2.34
N ALA A 176 -11.46 -11.76 -2.60
CA ALA A 176 -12.59 -12.61 -2.19
C ALA A 176 -12.50 -14.01 -2.81
N ASP A 177 -12.20 -14.09 -4.10
CA ASP A 177 -11.99 -15.35 -4.84
C ASP A 177 -10.83 -16.16 -4.25
N ASP A 178 -9.71 -15.51 -3.99
CA ASP A 178 -8.54 -16.15 -3.39
C ASP A 178 -8.80 -16.61 -1.96
N CYS A 179 -9.54 -15.84 -1.18
CA CYS A 179 -10.00 -16.23 0.15
C CYS A 179 -10.89 -17.49 0.07
N GLN A 180 -11.85 -17.51 -0.84
CA GLN A 180 -12.73 -18.67 -1.04
C GLN A 180 -11.94 -19.93 -1.42
N LYS A 181 -11.03 -19.83 -2.40
CA LYS A 181 -10.18 -20.95 -2.85
C LYS A 181 -9.28 -21.51 -1.76
N ASN A 182 -8.85 -20.66 -0.84
CA ASN A 182 -7.94 -21.03 0.26
C ASN A 182 -8.65 -21.27 1.60
N ASN A 183 -9.98 -21.26 1.62
CA ASN A 183 -10.80 -21.40 2.84
C ASN A 183 -10.42 -20.38 3.93
N ILE A 184 -10.17 -19.14 3.53
CA ILE A 184 -9.89 -18.00 4.40
C ILE A 184 -11.15 -17.12 4.44
N LYS A 185 -11.52 -16.61 5.63
CA LYS A 185 -12.64 -15.66 5.74
C LYS A 185 -12.30 -14.37 5.01
N PHE A 186 -13.12 -13.98 4.04
CA PHE A 186 -13.07 -12.64 3.45
C PHE A 186 -13.85 -11.67 4.35
N ASP A 187 -13.16 -10.64 4.84
CA ASP A 187 -13.73 -9.62 5.74
C ASP A 187 -13.41 -8.24 5.15
N TYR A 188 -14.42 -7.60 4.56
CA TYR A 188 -14.26 -6.37 3.79
C TYR A 188 -15.34 -5.36 4.16
N THR A 189 -14.91 -4.18 4.58
CA THR A 189 -15.76 -3.04 4.93
C THR A 189 -15.40 -1.84 4.08
N VAL A 190 -16.40 -1.24 3.43
CA VAL A 190 -16.22 0.01 2.67
C VAL A 190 -16.98 1.13 3.34
N ILE A 191 -16.30 2.24 3.56
CA ILE A 191 -16.85 3.46 4.16
C ILE A 191 -16.86 4.56 3.11
N GLY A 192 -18.01 5.20 2.90
CA GLY A 192 -18.16 6.29 1.92
C GLY A 192 -18.82 5.89 0.60
N ILE A 193 -19.40 4.69 0.52
CA ILE A 193 -20.09 4.19 -0.67
C ILE A 193 -21.10 5.20 -1.20
N GLN A 194 -20.97 5.52 -2.49
CA GLN A 194 -21.91 6.37 -3.22
C GLN A 194 -22.83 5.51 -4.11
N ARG A 195 -24.14 5.56 -3.82
CA ARG A 195 -25.13 4.74 -4.52
C ARG A 195 -25.11 4.92 -6.04
N PHE A 196 -24.96 6.15 -6.50
CA PHE A 196 -24.95 6.47 -7.93
C PHE A 196 -23.62 6.17 -8.64
N SER A 197 -22.58 5.84 -7.89
CA SER A 197 -21.25 5.44 -8.42
C SER A 197 -21.09 3.94 -8.56
N ASN A 198 -22.09 3.14 -8.13
CA ASN A 198 -22.03 1.68 -8.13
C ASN A 198 -23.24 1.09 -8.84
N THR A 199 -23.03 0.02 -9.60
CA THR A 199 -24.13 -0.70 -10.25
C THR A 199 -24.89 -1.56 -9.25
N LYS A 200 -26.18 -1.86 -9.56
CA LYS A 200 -26.99 -2.75 -8.72
C LYS A 200 -26.29 -4.08 -8.41
N ARG A 201 -25.63 -4.68 -9.40
CA ARG A 201 -24.87 -5.93 -9.23
C ARG A 201 -23.79 -5.86 -8.13
N LEU A 202 -23.17 -4.69 -7.95
CA LEU A 202 -22.13 -4.52 -6.92
C LEU A 202 -22.70 -4.45 -5.49
N PHE A 203 -23.98 -4.08 -5.33
CA PHE A 203 -24.67 -4.13 -4.05
C PHE A 203 -25.20 -5.53 -3.71
N GLU A 204 -25.34 -6.41 -4.70
CA GLU A 204 -25.85 -7.78 -4.55
C GLU A 204 -24.73 -8.80 -4.39
N ARG A 205 -23.49 -8.36 -4.49
CA ARG A 205 -22.27 -9.17 -4.42
C ARG A 205 -21.63 -9.14 -3.04
#